data_9e1a0b03f48f2de89f6c203a2a521568
#
_entry.id   9e1a0b03f48f2de89f6c203a2a521568
#
_cell.length_a   1.000
_cell.length_b   1.000
_cell.length_c   1.000
_cell.angle_alpha   90.00
_cell.angle_beta   90.00
_cell.angle_gamma   90.00
#
_symmetry.space_group_name_H-M   'P 1'
#
loop_
_entity.id
_entity.type
_entity.pdbx_description
1 polymer ?
#
loop_
_entity_poly.entity_id
_entity_poly.type
_entity_poly.pdbx_seq_one_letter_code
_entity_poly.pdbx_strand_id
1 'polypeptide(L)'
;MRLITEAEVAAVLDPDSAVAALRAAFAQHGRGRAQVLGRHRATATQDGAALAISAMGAILDADAAADGGLPAVLGTKVYSARNGRYHFLVSLFSAATGAPIATLEANEFTRLRTAAATAVAADLLARPDARTLAVFGAGIQARAHAEALYRVRRFERVLVCARSGADALARELQAALGLTVRSAAVAEAAAEADVIVTATRSATPLFDGGLVKAGAFVAAVGTSTPTARELDDALLGRASLVAVEWLGAARHEAGELVLAAPGVVPAERLVELGALLVEPRPRGPLDIVVYKSVGIGLEDVALARLVARRLGLC
;
A
#
# COMPACT_ATOMS: atom_id res chain seq x y z
N MET A 1 -5.13 -29.53 -2.81
CA MET A 1 -4.87 -28.07 -2.94
C MET A 1 -5.76 -27.52 -4.05
N ARG A 2 -6.54 -26.49 -3.78
CA ARG A 2 -7.45 -25.84 -4.74
C ARG A 2 -6.78 -24.62 -5.37
N LEU A 3 -6.93 -24.42 -6.69
CA LEU A 3 -6.65 -23.15 -7.34
C LEU A 3 -7.92 -22.27 -7.27
N ILE A 4 -7.77 -21.05 -6.77
CA ILE A 4 -8.84 -20.04 -6.70
C ILE A 4 -8.54 -19.00 -7.78
N THR A 5 -9.49 -18.78 -8.67
CA THR A 5 -9.36 -17.87 -9.80
C THR A 5 -9.62 -16.42 -9.40
N GLU A 6 -9.17 -15.45 -10.21
CA GLU A 6 -9.48 -14.02 -10.05
C GLU A 6 -10.99 -13.76 -9.92
N ALA A 7 -11.82 -14.47 -10.67
CA ALA A 7 -13.28 -14.33 -10.61
C ALA A 7 -13.84 -14.76 -9.26
N GLU A 8 -13.36 -15.87 -8.70
CA GLU A 8 -13.76 -16.33 -7.37
C GLU A 8 -13.28 -15.37 -6.27
N VAL A 9 -12.07 -14.83 -6.40
CA VAL A 9 -11.56 -13.79 -5.50
C VAL A 9 -12.46 -12.56 -5.53
N ALA A 10 -12.77 -12.04 -6.72
CA ALA A 10 -13.62 -10.86 -6.91
C ALA A 10 -15.04 -11.06 -6.38
N ALA A 11 -15.56 -12.28 -6.40
CA ALA A 11 -16.91 -12.59 -5.90
C ALA A 11 -17.03 -12.51 -4.37
N VAL A 12 -15.91 -12.67 -3.63
CA VAL A 12 -15.93 -12.75 -2.17
C VAL A 12 -15.11 -11.67 -1.47
N LEU A 13 -14.33 -10.87 -2.20
CA LEU A 13 -13.46 -9.83 -1.62
C LEU A 13 -13.89 -8.44 -2.08
N ASP A 14 -14.32 -7.63 -1.15
CA ASP A 14 -14.68 -6.23 -1.34
C ASP A 14 -13.65 -5.27 -0.68
N PRO A 15 -13.61 -3.96 -1.06
CA PRO A 15 -12.64 -3.01 -0.53
C PRO A 15 -12.71 -2.81 0.99
N ASP A 16 -13.91 -2.82 1.59
CA ASP A 16 -14.07 -2.52 3.02
C ASP A 16 -13.57 -3.69 3.87
N SER A 17 -13.88 -4.92 3.45
CA SER A 17 -13.34 -6.13 4.09
C SER A 17 -11.82 -6.27 3.91
N ALA A 18 -11.28 -5.82 2.76
CA ALA A 18 -9.83 -5.78 2.56
C ALA A 18 -9.15 -4.81 3.54
N VAL A 19 -9.69 -3.60 3.73
CA VAL A 19 -9.19 -2.62 4.71
C VAL A 19 -9.25 -3.20 6.14
N ALA A 20 -10.38 -3.81 6.51
CA ALA A 20 -10.54 -4.42 7.83
C ALA A 20 -9.52 -5.55 8.09
N ALA A 21 -9.34 -6.45 7.11
CA ALA A 21 -8.39 -7.56 7.21
C ALA A 21 -6.94 -7.07 7.32
N LEU A 22 -6.55 -6.05 6.55
CA LEU A 22 -5.20 -5.50 6.63
C LEU A 22 -4.97 -4.74 7.93
N ARG A 23 -5.95 -3.98 8.42
CA ARG A 23 -5.87 -3.33 9.73
C ARG A 23 -5.61 -4.35 10.84
N ALA A 24 -6.34 -5.47 10.85
CA ALA A 24 -6.16 -6.54 11.80
C ALA A 24 -4.76 -7.20 11.67
N ALA A 25 -4.31 -7.48 10.45
CA ALA A 25 -3.01 -8.09 10.20
C ALA A 25 -1.83 -7.18 10.62
N PHE A 26 -1.88 -5.88 10.29
CA PHE A 26 -0.88 -4.93 10.77
C PHE A 26 -0.90 -4.81 12.31
N ALA A 27 -2.08 -4.79 12.93
CA ALA A 27 -2.17 -4.78 14.38
C ALA A 27 -1.63 -6.08 15.02
N GLN A 28 -1.84 -7.24 14.40
CA GLN A 28 -1.21 -8.50 14.82
C GLN A 28 0.32 -8.40 14.73
N HIS A 29 0.84 -7.86 13.63
CA HIS A 29 2.28 -7.62 13.47
C HIS A 29 2.83 -6.69 14.57
N GLY A 30 2.16 -5.58 14.84
CA GLY A 30 2.55 -4.66 15.91
C GLY A 30 2.52 -5.27 17.33
N ARG A 31 1.73 -6.33 17.54
CA ARG A 31 1.69 -7.11 18.79
C ARG A 31 2.67 -8.29 18.81
N GLY A 32 3.50 -8.47 17.78
CA GLY A 32 4.40 -9.60 17.65
C GLY A 32 3.71 -10.94 17.31
N ARG A 33 2.45 -10.89 16.88
CA ARG A 33 1.62 -12.07 16.53
C ARG A 33 1.57 -12.35 15.01
N ALA A 34 2.48 -11.76 14.26
CA ALA A 34 2.72 -12.07 12.86
C ALA A 34 4.22 -11.98 12.57
N GLN A 35 4.69 -12.85 11.68
CA GLN A 35 6.08 -12.85 11.23
C GLN A 35 6.10 -12.60 9.72
N VAL A 36 6.98 -11.73 9.26
CA VAL A 36 7.12 -11.37 7.85
C VAL A 36 8.34 -12.06 7.24
N LEU A 37 8.13 -12.75 6.12
CA LEU A 37 9.20 -13.20 5.23
C LEU A 37 9.47 -12.08 4.21
N GLY A 38 10.67 -11.51 4.26
CA GLY A 38 11.11 -10.46 3.36
C GLY A 38 11.11 -10.89 1.89
N ARG A 39 11.13 -9.91 1.00
CA ARG A 39 11.16 -10.16 -0.45
C ARG A 39 12.53 -10.66 -0.87
N HIS A 40 12.53 -11.81 -1.54
CA HIS A 40 13.68 -12.34 -2.26
C HIS A 40 13.41 -12.23 -3.76
N ARG A 41 14.39 -11.75 -4.53
CA ARG A 41 14.25 -11.51 -5.97
C ARG A 41 15.46 -12.02 -6.73
N ALA A 42 15.21 -12.75 -7.82
CA ALA A 42 16.19 -13.04 -8.86
C ALA A 42 15.80 -12.31 -10.14
N THR A 43 16.80 -11.81 -10.87
CA THR A 43 16.61 -11.10 -12.13
C THR A 43 17.56 -11.65 -13.20
N ALA A 44 17.11 -11.63 -14.45
CA ALA A 44 17.90 -12.02 -15.62
C ALA A 44 17.49 -11.19 -16.84
N THR A 45 18.31 -11.21 -17.86
CA THR A 45 17.94 -10.76 -19.23
C THR A 45 18.05 -11.93 -20.16
N GLN A 46 17.00 -12.22 -20.92
CA GLN A 46 16.97 -13.28 -21.91
C GLN A 46 16.31 -12.77 -23.18
N ASP A 47 16.99 -12.91 -24.31
CA ASP A 47 16.51 -12.46 -25.63
C ASP A 47 16.05 -10.99 -25.62
N GLY A 48 16.80 -10.12 -24.93
CA GLY A 48 16.48 -8.70 -24.78
C GLY A 48 15.32 -8.40 -23.83
N ALA A 49 14.68 -9.41 -23.23
CA ALA A 49 13.62 -9.23 -22.25
C ALA A 49 14.16 -9.22 -20.81
N ALA A 50 13.75 -8.24 -20.02
CA ALA A 50 14.00 -8.22 -18.57
C ALA A 50 13.05 -9.19 -17.87
N LEU A 51 13.62 -10.11 -17.10
CA LEU A 51 12.92 -11.14 -16.34
C LEU A 51 13.17 -10.95 -14.85
N ALA A 52 12.15 -11.21 -14.04
CA ALA A 52 12.30 -11.32 -12.60
C ALA A 52 11.37 -12.40 -12.04
N ILE A 53 11.81 -13.04 -10.96
CA ILE A 53 10.97 -13.83 -10.08
C ILE A 53 11.18 -13.34 -8.65
N SER A 54 10.10 -13.21 -7.88
CA SER A 54 10.17 -12.77 -6.48
C SER A 54 9.25 -13.60 -5.62
N ALA A 55 9.66 -13.80 -4.36
CA ALA A 55 8.87 -14.44 -3.32
C ALA A 55 8.91 -13.60 -2.04
N MET A 56 7.78 -13.55 -1.34
CA MET A 56 7.62 -12.95 -0.02
C MET A 56 6.44 -13.60 0.70
N GLY A 57 6.33 -13.49 2.02
CA GLY A 57 5.25 -14.17 2.73
C GLY A 57 5.06 -13.70 4.15
N ALA A 58 4.25 -14.43 4.90
CA ALA A 58 4.04 -14.22 6.33
C ALA A 58 3.50 -15.47 7.04
N ILE A 59 3.63 -15.44 8.36
CA ILE A 59 2.85 -16.25 9.29
C ILE A 59 1.93 -15.32 10.04
N LEU A 60 0.66 -15.64 10.10
CA LEU A 60 -0.37 -14.92 10.83
C LEU A 60 -1.02 -15.81 11.86
N ASP A 61 -1.09 -15.33 13.10
CA ASP A 61 -1.87 -15.98 14.15
C ASP A 61 -3.37 -15.99 13.85
N ALA A 62 -4.11 -16.83 14.57
CA ALA A 62 -5.54 -16.82 14.57
C ALA A 62 -6.08 -15.45 15.04
N ASP A 63 -7.21 -15.04 14.49
CA ASP A 63 -7.92 -13.83 14.87
C ASP A 63 -9.38 -14.16 15.19
N ALA A 64 -9.67 -14.33 16.48
CA ALA A 64 -11.01 -14.66 16.93
C ALA A 64 -11.99 -13.47 16.88
N ALA A 65 -11.47 -12.24 16.76
CA ALA A 65 -12.29 -11.02 16.71
C ALA A 65 -12.73 -10.66 15.29
N ALA A 66 -12.05 -11.22 14.27
CA ALA A 66 -12.44 -11.01 12.88
C ALA A 66 -13.62 -11.91 12.50
N ASP A 67 -14.45 -11.47 11.54
CA ASP A 67 -15.63 -12.12 10.96
C ASP A 67 -15.67 -13.66 11.09
N GLY A 68 -16.30 -14.17 12.16
CA GLY A 68 -16.44 -15.60 12.43
C GLY A 68 -15.17 -16.33 12.84
N GLY A 69 -14.09 -15.61 13.17
CA GLY A 69 -12.78 -16.13 13.51
C GLY A 69 -11.96 -16.52 12.27
N LEU A 70 -10.75 -16.00 12.17
CA LEU A 70 -9.80 -16.38 11.12
C LEU A 70 -8.75 -17.32 11.69
N PRO A 71 -8.48 -18.48 11.07
CA PRO A 71 -7.47 -19.44 11.56
C PRO A 71 -6.05 -18.90 11.39
N ALA A 72 -5.11 -19.46 12.14
CA ALA A 72 -3.69 -19.21 11.91
C ALA A 72 -3.25 -19.85 10.59
N VAL A 73 -2.46 -19.11 9.81
CA VAL A 73 -1.99 -19.54 8.49
C VAL A 73 -0.53 -19.16 8.25
N LEU A 74 0.11 -19.90 7.35
CA LEU A 74 1.35 -19.50 6.68
C LEU A 74 1.03 -19.24 5.22
N GLY A 75 1.72 -18.33 4.59
CA GLY A 75 1.52 -18.10 3.17
C GLY A 75 2.68 -17.42 2.49
N THR A 76 2.73 -17.60 1.18
CA THR A 76 3.72 -16.96 0.32
C THR A 76 3.04 -16.38 -0.90
N LYS A 77 3.50 -15.20 -1.32
CA LYS A 77 3.27 -14.67 -2.66
C LYS A 77 4.50 -14.92 -3.51
N VAL A 78 4.29 -15.55 -4.65
CA VAL A 78 5.31 -15.67 -5.70
C VAL A 78 4.80 -14.94 -6.94
N TYR A 79 5.68 -14.20 -7.60
CA TYR A 79 5.32 -13.52 -8.83
C TYR A 79 6.49 -13.48 -9.82
N SER A 80 6.13 -13.60 -11.10
CA SER A 80 7.05 -13.37 -12.20
C SER A 80 6.81 -12.00 -12.84
N ALA A 81 7.86 -11.45 -13.45
CA ALA A 81 7.77 -10.27 -14.28
C ALA A 81 8.52 -10.49 -15.58
N ARG A 82 7.92 -10.07 -16.70
CA ARG A 82 8.57 -10.00 -18.02
C ARG A 82 8.26 -8.63 -18.64
N ASN A 83 9.31 -7.84 -18.89
CA ASN A 83 9.16 -6.48 -19.43
C ASN A 83 8.13 -5.62 -18.67
N GLY A 84 8.10 -5.72 -17.33
CA GLY A 84 7.18 -4.98 -16.47
C GLY A 84 5.74 -5.47 -16.46
N ARG A 85 5.43 -6.63 -17.07
CA ARG A 85 4.17 -7.36 -16.89
C ARG A 85 4.34 -8.39 -15.79
N TYR A 86 3.41 -8.42 -14.85
CA TYR A 86 3.45 -9.25 -13.65
C TYR A 86 2.36 -10.30 -13.65
N HIS A 87 2.67 -11.47 -13.08
CA HIS A 87 1.71 -12.52 -12.75
C HIS A 87 1.95 -12.94 -11.31
N PHE A 88 0.92 -12.85 -10.48
CA PHE A 88 1.00 -13.07 -9.04
C PHE A 88 0.21 -14.31 -8.64
N LEU A 89 0.79 -15.13 -7.75
CA LEU A 89 0.14 -16.24 -7.07
C LEU A 89 0.37 -16.10 -5.57
N VAL A 90 -0.65 -16.44 -4.77
CA VAL A 90 -0.54 -16.52 -3.31
C VAL A 90 -0.92 -17.93 -2.87
N SER A 91 -0.02 -18.62 -2.18
CA SER A 91 -0.27 -19.95 -1.62
C SER A 91 -0.43 -19.87 -0.11
N LEU A 92 -1.43 -20.60 0.42
CA LEU A 92 -1.73 -20.68 1.84
C LEU A 92 -1.55 -22.11 2.37
N PHE A 93 -1.11 -22.19 3.63
CA PHE A 93 -0.95 -23.41 4.40
C PHE A 93 -1.60 -23.25 5.77
N SER A 94 -2.16 -24.32 6.31
CA SER A 94 -2.68 -24.37 7.67
C SER A 94 -1.54 -24.31 8.67
N ALA A 95 -1.57 -23.39 9.63
CA ALA A 95 -0.59 -23.35 10.69
C ALA A 95 -0.74 -24.55 11.67
N ALA A 96 -1.92 -25.12 11.78
CA ALA A 96 -2.18 -26.25 12.66
C ALA A 96 -1.59 -27.57 12.15
N THR A 97 -1.58 -27.77 10.80
CA THR A 97 -1.21 -29.06 10.21
C THR A 97 -0.02 -28.97 9.24
N GLY A 98 0.34 -27.76 8.79
CA GLY A 98 1.29 -27.56 7.70
C GLY A 98 0.75 -27.90 6.31
N ALA A 99 -0.48 -28.41 6.21
CA ALA A 99 -1.07 -28.83 4.93
C ALA A 99 -1.40 -27.63 4.02
N PRO A 100 -1.23 -27.76 2.69
CA PRO A 100 -1.63 -26.71 1.76
C PRO A 100 -3.16 -26.57 1.74
N ILE A 101 -3.65 -25.33 1.80
CA ILE A 101 -5.07 -24.97 1.74
C ILE A 101 -5.45 -24.68 0.28
N ALA A 102 -4.86 -23.63 -0.29
CA ALA A 102 -5.17 -23.16 -1.63
C ALA A 102 -4.02 -22.37 -2.23
N THR A 103 -4.06 -22.21 -3.57
CA THR A 103 -3.29 -21.20 -4.30
C THR A 103 -4.28 -20.27 -5.01
N LEU A 104 -4.06 -18.96 -4.93
CA LEU A 104 -4.93 -17.93 -5.50
C LEU A 104 -4.22 -17.22 -6.66
N GLU A 105 -4.92 -16.95 -7.75
CA GLU A 105 -4.53 -15.92 -8.70
C GLU A 105 -4.67 -14.55 -8.02
N ALA A 106 -3.70 -13.65 -8.21
CA ALA A 106 -3.58 -12.51 -7.32
C ALA A 106 -3.25 -11.16 -8.01
N ASN A 107 -3.66 -10.94 -9.28
CA ASN A 107 -3.43 -9.66 -9.96
C ASN A 107 -4.37 -8.58 -9.43
N GLU A 108 -5.69 -8.78 -9.51
CA GLU A 108 -6.71 -7.88 -8.94
C GLU A 108 -6.58 -7.78 -7.42
N PHE A 109 -6.33 -8.89 -6.78
CA PHE A 109 -6.04 -9.00 -5.36
C PHE A 109 -4.87 -8.09 -4.95
N THR A 110 -3.76 -8.07 -5.72
CA THR A 110 -2.61 -7.20 -5.45
C THR A 110 -2.96 -5.72 -5.61
N ARG A 111 -3.81 -5.37 -6.59
CA ARG A 111 -4.32 -4.01 -6.75
C ARG A 111 -5.08 -3.55 -5.50
N LEU A 112 -6.01 -4.38 -5.05
CA LEU A 112 -6.89 -4.09 -3.91
C LEU A 112 -6.10 -3.98 -2.59
N ARG A 113 -5.18 -4.94 -2.29
CA ARG A 113 -4.42 -4.93 -1.04
C ARG A 113 -3.52 -3.70 -0.91
N THR A 114 -2.93 -3.23 -2.02
CA THR A 114 -2.05 -2.06 -2.00
C THR A 114 -2.81 -0.80 -1.64
N ALA A 115 -3.98 -0.58 -2.24
CA ALA A 115 -4.85 0.54 -1.92
C ALA A 115 -5.43 0.45 -0.50
N ALA A 116 -5.80 -0.75 -0.06
CA ALA A 116 -6.31 -1.00 1.28
C ALA A 116 -5.26 -0.72 2.38
N ALA A 117 -4.00 -1.10 2.17
CA ALA A 117 -2.91 -0.76 3.10
C ALA A 117 -2.75 0.76 3.27
N THR A 118 -2.79 1.50 2.16
CA THR A 118 -2.76 2.96 2.18
C THR A 118 -4.01 3.55 2.86
N ALA A 119 -5.18 2.96 2.66
CA ALA A 119 -6.41 3.38 3.33
C ALA A 119 -6.32 3.17 4.86
N VAL A 120 -5.74 2.05 5.33
CA VAL A 120 -5.45 1.83 6.76
C VAL A 120 -4.54 2.92 7.31
N ALA A 121 -3.44 3.24 6.60
CA ALA A 121 -2.51 4.28 7.02
C ALA A 121 -3.17 5.67 7.03
N ALA A 122 -3.94 6.02 5.99
CA ALA A 122 -4.63 7.30 5.90
C ALA A 122 -5.73 7.45 6.97
N ASP A 123 -6.47 6.37 7.25
CA ASP A 123 -7.51 6.40 8.30
C ASP A 123 -6.92 6.65 9.69
N LEU A 124 -5.74 6.11 9.96
CA LEU A 124 -5.04 6.33 11.21
C LEU A 124 -4.33 7.70 11.27
N LEU A 125 -3.74 8.13 10.16
CA LEU A 125 -2.70 9.18 10.16
C LEU A 125 -3.11 10.47 9.43
N ALA A 126 -4.07 10.45 8.51
CA ALA A 126 -4.57 11.69 7.89
C ALA A 126 -5.51 12.43 8.83
N ARG A 127 -5.52 13.76 8.75
CA ARG A 127 -6.47 14.57 9.54
C ARG A 127 -7.91 14.20 9.20
N PRO A 128 -8.82 14.15 10.18
CA PRO A 128 -10.22 13.81 9.94
C PRO A 128 -10.96 14.87 9.11
N ASP A 129 -10.50 16.11 9.12
CA ASP A 129 -11.05 17.24 8.38
C ASP A 129 -10.40 17.45 6.99
N ALA A 130 -9.61 16.48 6.50
CA ALA A 130 -9.00 16.53 5.17
C ALA A 130 -10.07 16.58 4.07
N ARG A 131 -9.98 17.57 3.14
CA ARG A 131 -10.97 17.86 2.10
C ARG A 131 -10.45 17.68 0.68
N THR A 132 -9.15 17.84 0.48
CA THR A 132 -8.54 17.79 -0.84
C THR A 132 -7.58 16.61 -0.94
N LEU A 133 -7.83 15.72 -1.92
CA LEU A 133 -6.93 14.64 -2.29
C LEU A 133 -6.17 15.00 -3.57
N ALA A 134 -4.85 14.84 -3.58
CA ALA A 134 -4.05 14.84 -4.81
C ALA A 134 -3.56 13.43 -5.15
N VAL A 135 -3.72 13.04 -6.41
CA VAL A 135 -3.29 11.74 -6.94
C VAL A 135 -2.24 11.97 -8.02
N PHE A 136 -1.02 11.55 -7.76
CA PHE A 136 0.07 11.59 -8.73
C PHE A 136 0.21 10.23 -9.42
N GLY A 137 -0.12 10.21 -10.72
CA GLY A 137 -0.23 9.02 -11.55
C GLY A 137 -1.64 8.90 -12.15
N ALA A 138 -1.77 8.13 -13.26
CA ALA A 138 -3.05 7.85 -13.90
C ALA A 138 -3.20 6.36 -14.26
N GLY A 139 -2.47 5.50 -13.57
CA GLY A 139 -2.54 4.05 -13.74
C GLY A 139 -3.56 3.38 -12.81
N ILE A 140 -3.60 2.06 -12.88
CA ILE A 140 -4.49 1.20 -12.08
C ILE A 140 -4.38 1.49 -10.58
N GLN A 141 -3.15 1.68 -10.06
CA GLN A 141 -2.95 1.99 -8.65
C GLN A 141 -3.43 3.39 -8.27
N ALA A 142 -3.22 4.39 -9.13
CA ALA A 142 -3.72 5.74 -8.88
C ALA A 142 -5.25 5.76 -8.69
N ARG A 143 -5.97 5.07 -9.58
CA ARG A 143 -7.42 4.90 -9.48
C ARG A 143 -7.82 4.17 -8.18
N ALA A 144 -7.21 3.00 -7.93
CA ALA A 144 -7.55 2.19 -6.76
C ALA A 144 -7.32 2.94 -5.44
N HIS A 145 -6.24 3.74 -5.34
CA HIS A 145 -5.97 4.55 -4.16
C HIS A 145 -6.95 5.70 -4.00
N ALA A 146 -7.34 6.39 -5.08
CA ALA A 146 -8.35 7.44 -5.00
C ALA A 146 -9.68 6.89 -4.45
N GLU A 147 -10.13 5.75 -4.98
CA GLU A 147 -11.35 5.08 -4.54
C GLU A 147 -11.26 4.60 -3.07
N ALA A 148 -10.13 4.00 -2.67
CA ALA A 148 -9.93 3.51 -1.30
C ALA A 148 -9.81 4.65 -0.28
N LEU A 149 -9.09 5.72 -0.61
CA LEU A 149 -8.93 6.88 0.26
C LEU A 149 -10.25 7.64 0.44
N TYR A 150 -11.09 7.72 -0.60
CA TYR A 150 -12.42 8.33 -0.50
C TYR A 150 -13.36 7.58 0.47
N ARG A 151 -13.17 6.28 0.67
CA ARG A 151 -13.94 5.49 1.65
C ARG A 151 -13.60 5.84 3.09
N VAL A 152 -12.36 6.20 3.36
CA VAL A 152 -11.88 6.49 4.73
C VAL A 152 -11.84 7.98 5.06
N ARG A 153 -11.92 8.86 4.05
CA ARG A 153 -11.99 10.32 4.20
C ARG A 153 -12.97 10.93 3.21
N ARG A 154 -13.79 11.85 3.68
CA ARG A 154 -14.80 12.54 2.85
C ARG A 154 -14.17 13.75 2.17
N PHE A 155 -13.48 13.50 1.04
CA PHE A 155 -12.95 14.58 0.23
C PHE A 155 -14.07 15.36 -0.47
N GLU A 156 -13.85 16.66 -0.68
CA GLU A 156 -14.73 17.54 -1.46
C GLU A 156 -14.24 17.64 -2.90
N ARG A 157 -12.93 17.45 -3.12
CA ARG A 157 -12.31 17.49 -4.45
C ARG A 157 -11.10 16.56 -4.55
N VAL A 158 -10.83 16.11 -5.79
CA VAL A 158 -9.64 15.35 -6.14
C VAL A 158 -8.89 16.05 -7.29
N LEU A 159 -7.59 16.19 -7.12
CA LEU A 159 -6.66 16.74 -8.12
C LEU A 159 -5.82 15.59 -8.69
N VAL A 160 -5.87 15.39 -10.01
CA VAL A 160 -5.11 14.33 -10.68
C VAL A 160 -3.94 14.91 -11.44
N CYS A 161 -2.74 14.42 -11.15
CA CYS A 161 -1.50 14.84 -11.80
C CYS A 161 -0.83 13.66 -12.48
N ALA A 162 -0.64 13.70 -13.79
CA ALA A 162 0.10 12.70 -14.53
C ALA A 162 0.68 13.30 -15.83
N ARG A 163 1.74 12.70 -16.34
CA ARG A 163 2.31 13.07 -17.64
C ARG A 163 1.35 12.80 -18.82
N SER A 164 0.48 11.81 -18.65
CA SER A 164 -0.57 11.46 -19.62
C SER A 164 -1.72 10.78 -18.89
N GLY A 165 -2.94 10.89 -19.44
CA GLY A 165 -4.14 10.23 -18.92
C GLY A 165 -4.77 10.89 -17.70
N ALA A 166 -4.28 12.04 -17.21
CA ALA A 166 -4.85 12.74 -16.06
C ALA A 166 -6.32 13.10 -16.24
N ASP A 167 -6.68 13.69 -17.41
CA ASP A 167 -8.07 14.06 -17.71
C ASP A 167 -9.01 12.86 -17.86
N ALA A 168 -8.50 11.75 -18.41
CA ALA A 168 -9.29 10.52 -18.52
C ALA A 168 -9.59 9.95 -17.13
N LEU A 169 -8.57 9.81 -16.28
CA LEU A 169 -8.75 9.34 -14.91
C LEU A 169 -9.63 10.30 -14.10
N ALA A 170 -9.49 11.63 -14.29
CA ALA A 170 -10.33 12.60 -13.60
C ALA A 170 -11.82 12.41 -13.94
N ARG A 171 -12.16 12.21 -15.22
CA ARG A 171 -13.56 11.92 -15.63
C ARG A 171 -14.08 10.61 -15.03
N GLU A 172 -13.26 9.56 -15.05
CA GLU A 172 -13.62 8.26 -14.45
C GLU A 172 -13.89 8.36 -12.95
N LEU A 173 -13.00 9.03 -12.22
CA LEU A 173 -13.16 9.23 -10.77
C LEU A 173 -14.33 10.16 -10.45
N GLN A 174 -14.56 11.21 -11.22
CA GLN A 174 -15.73 12.07 -11.04
C GLN A 174 -17.04 11.29 -11.18
N ALA A 175 -17.13 10.44 -12.20
CA ALA A 175 -18.30 9.57 -12.38
C ALA A 175 -18.46 8.54 -11.26
N ALA A 176 -17.35 7.95 -10.78
CA ALA A 176 -17.37 6.92 -9.75
C ALA A 176 -17.62 7.46 -8.34
N LEU A 177 -17.09 8.64 -8.00
CA LEU A 177 -17.11 9.20 -6.65
C LEU A 177 -18.20 10.26 -6.45
N GLY A 178 -18.76 10.82 -7.51
CA GLY A 178 -19.81 11.83 -7.44
C GLY A 178 -19.36 13.20 -6.87
N LEU A 179 -18.07 13.53 -6.98
CA LEU A 179 -17.50 14.77 -6.48
C LEU A 179 -16.65 15.47 -7.56
N THR A 180 -16.17 16.69 -7.28
CA THR A 180 -15.33 17.43 -8.22
C THR A 180 -13.95 16.77 -8.36
N VAL A 181 -13.66 16.29 -9.57
CA VAL A 181 -12.33 15.74 -9.92
C VAL A 181 -11.83 16.43 -11.18
N ARG A 182 -10.60 16.90 -11.16
CA ARG A 182 -9.96 17.54 -12.31
C ARG A 182 -8.47 17.22 -12.39
N SER A 183 -7.90 17.37 -13.55
CA SER A 183 -6.46 17.45 -13.70
C SER A 183 -5.93 18.77 -13.10
N ALA A 184 -4.70 18.72 -12.60
CA ALA A 184 -4.04 19.87 -12.00
C ALA A 184 -2.54 19.87 -12.30
N ALA A 185 -1.94 21.07 -12.23
CA ALA A 185 -0.49 21.20 -12.29
C ALA A 185 0.16 20.60 -11.03
N VAL A 186 1.38 20.09 -11.18
CA VAL A 186 2.12 19.42 -10.10
C VAL A 186 2.24 20.31 -8.86
N ALA A 187 2.68 21.57 -9.03
CA ALA A 187 2.88 22.50 -7.91
C ALA A 187 1.55 22.87 -7.22
N GLU A 188 0.48 23.06 -7.97
CA GLU A 188 -0.88 23.31 -7.46
C GLU A 188 -1.36 22.15 -6.59
N ALA A 189 -1.28 20.93 -7.13
CA ALA A 189 -1.75 19.75 -6.43
C ALA A 189 -0.95 19.46 -5.14
N ALA A 190 0.37 19.67 -5.18
CA ALA A 190 1.22 19.49 -4.00
C ALA A 190 0.93 20.53 -2.90
N ALA A 191 0.64 21.79 -3.29
CA ALA A 191 0.38 22.88 -2.36
C ALA A 191 -1.04 22.85 -1.76
N GLU A 192 -2.04 22.39 -2.51
CA GLU A 192 -3.45 22.47 -2.08
C GLU A 192 -3.94 21.22 -1.33
N ALA A 193 -3.28 20.07 -1.52
CA ALA A 193 -3.78 18.80 -0.99
C ALA A 193 -3.62 18.66 0.53
N ASP A 194 -4.64 18.12 1.19
CA ASP A 194 -4.57 17.61 2.56
C ASP A 194 -4.01 16.20 2.62
N VAL A 195 -4.33 15.42 1.58
CA VAL A 195 -3.85 14.06 1.38
C VAL A 195 -3.24 13.98 -0.01
N ILE A 196 -2.04 13.44 -0.10
CA ILE A 196 -1.33 13.19 -1.36
C ILE A 196 -1.08 11.68 -1.47
N VAL A 197 -1.35 11.10 -2.63
CA VAL A 197 -0.88 9.77 -2.97
C VAL A 197 -0.04 9.82 -4.24
N THR A 198 1.18 9.27 -4.19
CA THR A 198 2.03 9.09 -5.37
C THR A 198 2.04 7.64 -5.79
N ALA A 199 1.59 7.37 -7.02
CA ALA A 199 1.44 6.04 -7.59
C ALA A 199 2.03 6.00 -9.01
N THR A 200 3.30 6.42 -9.15
CA THR A 200 4.01 6.53 -10.43
C THR A 200 5.16 5.54 -10.53
N ARG A 201 5.80 5.49 -11.68
CA ARG A 201 7.07 4.78 -11.90
C ARG A 201 8.24 5.77 -11.98
N SER A 202 8.15 6.93 -11.37
CA SER A 202 9.22 7.91 -11.39
C SER A 202 10.44 7.38 -10.63
N ALA A 203 11.62 7.61 -11.20
CA ALA A 203 12.88 7.33 -10.51
C ALA A 203 13.36 8.52 -9.65
N THR A 204 12.73 9.69 -9.85
CA THR A 204 13.11 10.96 -9.19
C THR A 204 11.90 11.61 -8.56
N PRO A 205 12.07 12.50 -7.55
CA PRO A 205 10.99 13.21 -6.90
C PRO A 205 10.04 13.90 -7.88
N LEU A 206 8.74 13.86 -7.57
CA LEU A 206 7.67 14.34 -8.45
C LEU A 206 7.42 15.84 -8.31
N PHE A 207 7.69 16.39 -7.14
CA PHE A 207 7.47 17.78 -6.77
C PHE A 207 8.46 18.24 -5.68
N ASP A 208 8.57 19.54 -5.53
CA ASP A 208 9.30 20.15 -4.41
C ASP A 208 8.51 19.92 -3.11
N GLY A 209 9.10 19.18 -2.18
CA GLY A 209 8.50 18.89 -0.87
C GLY A 209 8.28 20.13 -0.01
N GLY A 210 8.94 21.25 -0.32
CA GLY A 210 8.67 22.54 0.29
C GLY A 210 7.25 23.07 0.07
N LEU A 211 6.62 22.69 -1.05
CA LEU A 211 5.25 23.08 -1.41
C LEU A 211 4.18 22.39 -0.54
N VAL A 212 4.47 21.24 0.03
CA VAL A 212 3.49 20.46 0.80
C VAL A 212 3.08 21.25 2.03
N LYS A 213 1.78 21.49 2.18
CA LYS A 213 1.27 22.29 3.30
C LYS A 213 1.40 21.56 4.64
N ALA A 214 1.51 22.34 5.71
CA ALA A 214 1.49 21.81 7.05
C ALA A 214 0.19 21.02 7.33
N GLY A 215 0.31 19.94 8.09
CA GLY A 215 -0.79 19.06 8.41
C GLY A 215 -1.16 18.07 7.29
N ALA A 216 -0.43 17.99 6.18
CA ALA A 216 -0.70 17.03 5.12
C ALA A 216 -0.31 15.59 5.50
N PHE A 217 -1.02 14.63 4.91
CA PHE A 217 -0.64 13.22 4.87
C PHE A 217 -0.19 12.86 3.46
N VAL A 218 0.97 12.23 3.31
CA VAL A 218 1.54 11.85 2.02
C VAL A 218 1.82 10.36 1.97
N ALA A 219 1.18 9.64 1.05
CA ALA A 219 1.41 8.21 0.80
C ALA A 219 2.25 8.03 -0.47
N ALA A 220 3.46 7.49 -0.34
CA ALA A 220 4.34 7.16 -1.47
C ALA A 220 4.32 5.66 -1.75
N VAL A 221 3.67 5.26 -2.86
CA VAL A 221 3.40 3.84 -3.15
C VAL A 221 3.89 3.36 -4.51
N GLY A 222 4.33 4.28 -5.38
CA GLY A 222 4.61 3.95 -6.79
C GLY A 222 5.91 3.18 -7.01
N THR A 223 6.88 3.30 -6.11
CA THR A 223 8.18 2.62 -6.23
C THR A 223 8.44 1.70 -5.03
N SER A 224 9.00 0.54 -5.27
CA SER A 224 9.42 -0.44 -4.25
C SER A 224 10.83 -0.98 -4.57
N THR A 225 11.72 -0.07 -4.98
CA THR A 225 13.11 -0.37 -5.30
C THR A 225 14.03 0.66 -4.66
N PRO A 226 15.23 0.27 -4.21
CA PRO A 226 16.16 1.18 -3.54
C PRO A 226 16.75 2.27 -4.44
N THR A 227 16.54 2.16 -5.77
CA THR A 227 17.15 3.04 -6.79
C THR A 227 16.20 4.11 -7.34
N ALA A 228 14.96 4.17 -6.84
CA ALA A 228 13.93 5.10 -7.33
C ALA A 228 13.11 5.66 -6.17
N ARG A 229 12.77 6.94 -6.23
CA ARG A 229 11.94 7.61 -5.21
C ARG A 229 11.00 8.63 -5.83
N GLU A 230 9.83 8.82 -5.24
CA GLU A 230 8.84 9.79 -5.64
C GLU A 230 8.86 11.08 -4.80
N LEU A 231 9.44 11.02 -3.59
CA LEU A 231 9.55 12.13 -2.64
C LEU A 231 11.01 12.58 -2.49
N ASP A 232 11.20 13.86 -2.21
CA ASP A 232 12.51 14.46 -1.96
C ASP A 232 12.87 14.53 -0.47
N ASP A 233 14.12 14.91 -0.20
CA ASP A 233 14.63 15.09 1.16
C ASP A 233 13.98 16.28 1.87
N ALA A 234 13.51 17.29 1.13
CA ALA A 234 12.84 18.44 1.72
C ALA A 234 11.53 18.02 2.40
N LEU A 235 10.72 17.18 1.74
CA LEU A 235 9.49 16.64 2.34
C LEU A 235 9.78 15.68 3.49
N LEU A 236 10.72 14.76 3.31
CA LEU A 236 11.07 13.78 4.33
C LEU A 236 11.64 14.45 5.60
N GLY A 237 12.46 15.49 5.43
CA GLY A 237 13.02 16.26 6.55
C GLY A 237 11.97 17.07 7.32
N ARG A 238 10.88 17.47 6.66
CA ARG A 238 9.74 18.18 7.26
C ARG A 238 8.73 17.25 7.93
N ALA A 239 8.75 15.95 7.60
CA ALA A 239 7.82 15.00 8.18
C ALA A 239 8.10 14.78 9.67
N SER A 240 7.09 14.91 10.52
CA SER A 240 7.18 14.58 11.95
C SER A 240 7.20 13.07 12.18
N LEU A 241 6.64 12.30 11.23
CA LEU A 241 6.53 10.85 11.26
C LEU A 241 6.64 10.29 9.83
N VAL A 242 7.42 9.23 9.68
CA VAL A 242 7.47 8.40 8.47
C VAL A 242 7.02 7.00 8.86
N ALA A 243 5.80 6.64 8.48
CA ALA A 243 5.23 5.33 8.71
C ALA A 243 5.60 4.37 7.56
N VAL A 244 5.89 3.11 7.89
CA VAL A 244 6.18 2.04 6.93
C VAL A 244 5.44 0.77 7.33
N GLU A 245 5.28 -0.19 6.43
CA GLU A 245 4.65 -1.47 6.77
C GLU A 245 5.53 -2.30 7.72
N TRP A 246 6.82 -2.42 7.37
CA TRP A 246 7.81 -3.20 8.10
C TRP A 246 9.21 -2.61 7.88
N LEU A 247 9.93 -2.33 8.96
CA LEU A 247 11.26 -1.73 8.92
C LEU A 247 12.29 -2.60 8.19
N GLY A 248 12.15 -3.93 8.29
CA GLY A 248 13.03 -4.88 7.61
C GLY A 248 13.00 -4.75 6.09
N ALA A 249 11.83 -4.47 5.49
CA ALA A 249 11.73 -4.20 4.06
C ALA A 249 12.06 -2.73 3.73
N ALA A 250 11.51 -1.79 4.48
CA ALA A 250 11.60 -0.37 4.17
C ALA A 250 13.04 0.14 4.09
N ARG A 251 13.91 -0.30 5.00
CA ARG A 251 15.32 0.10 5.03
C ARG A 251 16.15 -0.36 3.82
N HIS A 252 15.68 -1.36 3.07
CA HIS A 252 16.39 -1.95 1.95
C HIS A 252 15.70 -1.75 0.61
N GLU A 253 14.39 -1.49 0.59
CA GLU A 253 13.58 -1.43 -0.62
C GLU A 253 12.97 -0.04 -0.88
N ALA A 254 12.79 0.79 0.15
CA ALA A 254 12.21 2.11 0.00
C ALA A 254 13.25 3.12 -0.47
N GLY A 255 13.21 3.51 -1.75
CA GLY A 255 14.14 4.48 -2.30
C GLY A 255 14.10 5.83 -1.58
N GLU A 256 12.95 6.23 -1.03
CA GLU A 256 12.79 7.40 -0.17
C GLU A 256 13.70 7.38 1.06
N LEU A 257 13.97 6.18 1.61
CA LEU A 257 14.83 6.02 2.78
C LEU A 257 16.28 5.71 2.38
N VAL A 258 16.47 4.90 1.34
CA VAL A 258 17.81 4.45 0.90
C VAL A 258 18.60 5.59 0.24
N LEU A 259 17.92 6.46 -0.52
CA LEU A 259 18.53 7.58 -1.25
C LEU A 259 18.49 8.90 -0.48
N ALA A 260 17.85 8.94 0.70
CA ALA A 260 17.85 10.13 1.55
C ALA A 260 19.25 10.44 2.06
N ALA A 261 19.57 11.73 2.17
CA ALA A 261 20.82 12.15 2.79
C ALA A 261 20.87 11.73 4.28
N PRO A 262 22.04 11.45 4.83
CA PRO A 262 22.18 11.07 6.24
C PRO A 262 21.50 12.06 7.18
N GLY A 263 20.67 11.57 8.10
CA GLY A 263 19.96 12.37 9.10
C GLY A 263 18.65 13.01 8.64
N VAL A 264 18.26 12.90 7.37
CA VAL A 264 16.96 13.43 6.86
C VAL A 264 15.78 12.75 7.53
N VAL A 265 15.84 11.45 7.73
CA VAL A 265 14.82 10.68 8.47
C VAL A 265 15.48 10.05 9.70
N PRO A 266 15.45 10.72 10.86
CA PRO A 266 15.96 10.16 12.12
C PRO A 266 15.19 8.90 12.52
N ALA A 267 15.87 7.96 13.17
CA ALA A 267 15.29 6.63 13.49
C ALA A 267 14.01 6.71 14.33
N GLU A 268 13.90 7.70 15.23
CA GLU A 268 12.73 7.92 16.09
C GLU A 268 11.48 8.39 15.33
N ARG A 269 11.65 8.94 14.12
CA ARG A 269 10.54 9.32 13.24
C ARG A 269 10.08 8.18 12.33
N LEU A 270 10.89 7.13 12.18
CA LEU A 270 10.59 5.99 11.31
C LEU A 270 9.90 4.90 12.13
N VAL A 271 8.62 4.63 11.86
CA VAL A 271 7.77 3.77 12.69
C VAL A 271 6.95 2.81 11.85
N GLU A 272 6.78 1.59 12.32
CA GLU A 272 5.91 0.60 11.67
C GLU A 272 4.42 0.92 11.87
N LEU A 273 3.63 0.79 10.81
CA LEU A 273 2.18 1.01 10.83
C LEU A 273 1.50 0.09 11.86
N GLY A 274 1.98 -1.14 12.02
CA GLY A 274 1.50 -2.08 13.02
C GLY A 274 1.66 -1.57 14.45
N ALA A 275 2.81 -0.99 14.77
CA ALA A 275 3.06 -0.38 16.08
C ALA A 275 2.12 0.81 16.34
N LEU A 276 1.90 1.65 15.34
CA LEU A 276 0.98 2.80 15.44
C LEU A 276 -0.48 2.40 15.61
N LEU A 277 -0.89 1.24 15.09
CA LEU A 277 -2.25 0.70 15.30
C LEU A 277 -2.45 0.17 16.72
N VAL A 278 -1.39 -0.31 17.35
CA VAL A 278 -1.44 -0.82 18.75
C VAL A 278 -1.30 0.31 19.75
N GLU A 279 -0.36 1.22 19.49
CA GLU A 279 -0.07 2.37 20.33
C GLU A 279 0.00 3.64 19.46
N PRO A 280 -1.14 4.31 19.25
CA PRO A 280 -1.21 5.51 18.43
C PRO A 280 -0.34 6.63 18.99
N ARG A 281 0.45 7.27 18.13
CA ARG A 281 1.20 8.47 18.48
C ARG A 281 0.33 9.72 18.28
N PRO A 282 0.32 10.66 19.24
CA PRO A 282 -0.33 11.94 19.06
C PRO A 282 0.20 12.67 17.83
N ARG A 283 -0.68 13.30 17.09
CA ARG A 283 -0.37 14.11 15.92
C ARG A 283 -0.82 15.56 16.16
N GLY A 284 0.10 16.49 15.95
CA GLY A 284 -0.23 17.92 15.92
C GLY A 284 -1.00 18.30 14.64
N PRO A 285 -1.80 19.37 14.66
CA PRO A 285 -2.59 19.79 13.49
C PRO A 285 -1.73 20.23 12.30
N LEU A 286 -0.49 20.61 12.55
CA LEU A 286 0.46 21.06 11.52
C LEU A 286 1.49 20.00 11.11
N ASP A 287 1.45 18.82 11.72
CA ASP A 287 2.40 17.76 11.44
C ASP A 287 2.20 17.20 10.02
N ILE A 288 3.27 17.17 9.25
CA ILE A 288 3.31 16.42 8.00
C ILE A 288 3.63 14.96 8.34
N VAL A 289 2.83 14.04 7.84
CA VAL A 289 3.05 12.61 8.03
C VAL A 289 3.23 11.94 6.67
N VAL A 290 4.28 11.15 6.53
CA VAL A 290 4.55 10.37 5.34
C VAL A 290 4.27 8.89 5.62
N TYR A 291 3.59 8.21 4.73
CA TYR A 291 3.49 6.76 4.67
C TYR A 291 4.23 6.26 3.44
N LYS A 292 5.28 5.47 3.63
CA LYS A 292 6.01 4.84 2.54
C LYS A 292 5.67 3.36 2.46
N SER A 293 5.06 2.96 1.34
CA SER A 293 4.73 1.58 1.04
C SER A 293 5.74 0.95 0.07
N VAL A 294 6.17 -0.26 0.38
CA VAL A 294 6.91 -1.15 -0.52
C VAL A 294 6.15 -2.46 -0.76
N GLY A 295 5.09 -2.68 0.03
CA GLY A 295 4.29 -3.90 0.04
C GLY A 295 5.02 -5.08 0.66
N ILE A 296 4.41 -5.74 1.61
CA ILE A 296 4.96 -6.91 2.30
C ILE A 296 4.04 -8.12 2.20
N GLY A 297 4.60 -9.32 2.32
CA GLY A 297 3.84 -10.56 2.21
C GLY A 297 2.70 -10.74 3.23
N LEU A 298 2.77 -10.02 4.35
CA LEU A 298 1.70 -9.97 5.36
C LEU A 298 0.34 -9.57 4.75
N GLU A 299 0.34 -8.54 3.90
CA GLU A 299 -0.86 -8.03 3.24
C GLU A 299 -1.50 -9.10 2.33
N ASP A 300 -0.66 -9.79 1.57
CA ASP A 300 -1.10 -10.82 0.64
C ASP A 300 -1.66 -12.04 1.38
N VAL A 301 -0.99 -12.48 2.46
CA VAL A 301 -1.43 -13.61 3.27
C VAL A 301 -2.72 -13.30 4.05
N ALA A 302 -2.86 -12.06 4.55
CA ALA A 302 -4.06 -11.64 5.27
C ALA A 302 -5.31 -11.69 4.39
N LEU A 303 -5.24 -11.16 3.17
CA LEU A 303 -6.39 -11.20 2.26
C LEU A 303 -6.64 -12.61 1.71
N ALA A 304 -5.59 -13.38 1.41
CA ALA A 304 -5.76 -14.76 0.96
C ALA A 304 -6.43 -15.62 2.04
N ARG A 305 -6.10 -15.42 3.33
CA ARG A 305 -6.78 -16.05 4.47
C ARG A 305 -8.27 -15.70 4.50
N LEU A 306 -8.62 -14.42 4.32
CA LEU A 306 -10.02 -13.98 4.28
C LEU A 306 -10.78 -14.61 3.12
N VAL A 307 -10.20 -14.64 1.91
CA VAL A 307 -10.79 -15.29 0.74
C VAL A 307 -11.00 -16.77 0.98
N ALA A 308 -9.98 -17.48 1.47
CA ALA A 308 -10.08 -18.92 1.77
C ALA A 308 -11.21 -19.21 2.79
N ARG A 309 -11.32 -18.38 3.84
CA ARG A 309 -12.39 -18.48 4.86
C ARG A 309 -13.77 -18.29 4.24
N ARG A 310 -13.96 -17.25 3.41
CA ARG A 310 -15.24 -16.95 2.76
C ARG A 310 -15.67 -18.02 1.75
N LEU A 311 -14.70 -18.73 1.20
CA LEU A 311 -14.95 -19.91 0.31
C LEU A 311 -15.07 -21.24 1.09
N GLY A 312 -15.04 -21.22 2.44
CA GLY A 312 -15.21 -22.40 3.28
C GLY A 312 -14.02 -23.37 3.23
N LEU A 313 -12.80 -22.89 2.95
CA LEU A 313 -11.61 -23.73 2.82
C LEU A 313 -10.78 -23.82 4.11
N CYS A 314 -11.04 -22.95 5.08
CA CYS A 314 -10.37 -22.94 6.38
C CYS A 314 -11.23 -22.27 7.47
#